data_c4db1483ed5eda7a1a967207666f588a
#
_entry.id   c4db1483ed5eda7a1a967207666f588a
#
_cell.length_a   1.000
_cell.length_b   1.000
_cell.length_c   1.000
_cell.angle_alpha   90.00
_cell.angle_beta   90.00
_cell.angle_gamma   90.00
#
_symmetry.space_group_name_H-M   'P 1'
#
loop_
_entity.id
_entity.type
_entity.pdbx_description
1 polymer ?
#
loop_
_entity_poly.entity_id
_entity_poly.type
_entity_poly.pdbx_seq_one_letter_code
_entity_poly.pdbx_strand_id
1 'polypeptide(L)'
;MTNKILFIANWKMFGDLNSVKSIESVINLSKKKNYKNAKIIYCPPYTLLDKFVIKTRKTKLCVGAQNCHQVINTGPYTGAISTTMIKKIGAKYV
;
A
#
# COMPACT_ATOMS: atom_id res chain seq x y z
N MET A 1 22.88 13.04 -7.31
CA MET A 1 21.51 12.83 -6.87
C MET A 1 20.93 11.59 -7.53
N THR A 2 20.44 10.65 -6.76
CA THR A 2 19.91 9.39 -7.32
C THR A 2 18.40 9.51 -7.53
N ASN A 3 17.94 9.34 -8.75
CA ASN A 3 16.52 9.34 -9.05
C ASN A 3 15.92 7.99 -8.61
N LYS A 4 14.80 8.06 -7.90
CA LYS A 4 14.04 6.86 -7.53
C LYS A 4 13.01 6.57 -8.60
N ILE A 5 12.89 5.30 -8.94
CA ILE A 5 11.86 4.81 -9.85
C ILE A 5 10.73 4.24 -9.00
N LEU A 6 9.51 4.68 -9.25
CA LEU A 6 8.33 4.19 -8.55
C LEU A 6 7.65 3.12 -9.38
N PHE A 7 7.46 1.95 -8.78
CA PHE A 7 6.66 0.87 -9.36
C PHE A 7 5.38 0.77 -8.53
N ILE A 8 4.26 1.14 -9.13
CA ILE A 8 2.98 1.21 -8.41
C ILE A 8 2.07 0.11 -8.94
N ALA A 9 1.71 -0.81 -8.07
CA ALA A 9 0.85 -1.94 -8.40
C ALA A 9 -0.57 -1.69 -7.89
N ASN A 10 -1.43 -1.22 -8.77
CA ASN A 10 -2.84 -1.03 -8.44
C ASN A 10 -3.59 -2.37 -8.63
N TRP A 11 -4.02 -2.98 -7.54
CA TRP A 11 -4.73 -4.25 -7.58
C TRP A 11 -6.17 -4.13 -8.08
N LYS A 12 -6.69 -2.89 -8.13
CA LYS A 12 -8.07 -2.68 -8.54
C LYS A 12 -9.03 -3.52 -7.68
N MET A 13 -10.06 -4.13 -8.26
CA MET A 13 -11.04 -4.92 -7.51
C MET A 13 -10.65 -6.40 -7.51
N PHE A 14 -9.43 -6.70 -7.06
CA PHE A 14 -8.92 -8.07 -6.99
C PHE A 14 -8.28 -8.35 -5.64
N GLY A 15 -8.26 -9.61 -5.26
CA GLY A 15 -7.55 -10.07 -4.07
C GLY A 15 -8.46 -10.44 -2.92
N ASP A 16 -7.95 -11.36 -2.12
CA ASP A 16 -8.60 -11.81 -0.89
C ASP A 16 -7.52 -12.07 0.17
N LEU A 17 -7.90 -12.62 1.33
CA LEU A 17 -6.95 -12.85 2.41
C LEU A 17 -5.78 -13.78 2.01
N ASN A 18 -6.02 -14.70 1.08
CA ASN A 18 -4.96 -15.61 0.62
C ASN A 18 -3.94 -14.87 -0.24
N SER A 19 -4.34 -13.77 -0.87
CA SER A 19 -3.47 -12.98 -1.75
C SER A 19 -2.33 -12.28 -0.98
N VAL A 20 -2.48 -12.08 0.32
CA VAL A 20 -1.49 -11.38 1.14
C VAL A 20 -0.15 -12.10 1.11
N LYS A 21 -0.17 -13.43 1.01
CA LYS A 21 1.06 -14.23 0.95
C LYS A 21 1.89 -13.96 -0.31
N SER A 22 1.24 -13.56 -1.39
CA SER A 22 1.90 -13.36 -2.68
C SER A 22 2.93 -12.22 -2.65
N ILE A 23 2.83 -11.29 -1.71
CA ILE A 23 3.76 -10.18 -1.64
C ILE A 23 5.10 -10.53 -0.99
N GLU A 24 5.24 -11.72 -0.39
CA GLU A 24 6.50 -12.14 0.23
C GLU A 24 7.64 -12.20 -0.78
N SER A 25 7.37 -12.72 -1.98
CA SER A 25 8.38 -12.79 -3.04
C SER A 25 8.82 -11.38 -3.47
N VAL A 26 7.92 -10.43 -3.49
CA VAL A 26 8.23 -9.04 -3.86
C VAL A 26 9.01 -8.35 -2.74
N ILE A 27 8.67 -8.62 -1.48
CA ILE A 27 9.46 -8.12 -0.35
C ILE A 27 10.90 -8.61 -0.44
N ASN A 28 11.09 -9.90 -0.73
CA ASN A 28 12.42 -10.49 -0.89
C ASN A 28 13.16 -9.87 -2.07
N LEU A 29 12.47 -9.67 -3.19
CA LEU A 29 13.05 -9.02 -4.37
C LEU A 29 13.54 -7.61 -4.03
N SER A 30 12.76 -6.85 -3.26
CA SER A 30 13.08 -5.47 -2.92
C SER A 30 14.36 -5.32 -2.09
N LYS A 31 14.83 -6.40 -1.47
CA LYS A 31 16.05 -6.40 -0.66
C LYS A 31 17.32 -6.49 -1.52
N LYS A 32 17.21 -6.87 -2.78
CA LYS A 32 18.37 -7.05 -3.65
C LYS A 32 19.02 -5.71 -3.99
N LYS A 33 20.35 -5.69 -4.06
CA LYS A 33 21.12 -4.46 -4.35
C LYS A 33 20.74 -3.81 -5.68
N ASN A 34 20.38 -4.62 -6.68
CA ASN A 34 20.02 -4.12 -8.00
C ASN A 34 18.79 -3.22 -7.97
N TYR A 35 17.98 -3.31 -6.93
CA TYR A 35 16.72 -2.59 -6.81
C TYR A 35 16.75 -1.50 -5.74
N LYS A 36 17.92 -1.08 -5.29
CA LYS A 36 18.05 -0.09 -4.21
C LYS A 36 17.41 1.26 -4.56
N ASN A 37 17.34 1.61 -5.85
CA ASN A 37 16.74 2.86 -6.32
C ASN A 37 15.27 2.69 -6.69
N ALA A 38 14.73 1.49 -6.59
CA ALA A 38 13.33 1.21 -6.87
C ALA A 38 12.50 1.34 -5.60
N LYS A 39 11.37 2.02 -5.70
CA LYS A 39 10.37 2.05 -4.64
C LYS A 39 9.14 1.33 -5.17
N ILE A 40 8.72 0.29 -4.47
CA ILE A 40 7.57 -0.51 -4.86
C ILE A 40 6.40 -0.15 -3.94
N ILE A 41 5.29 0.25 -4.55
CA ILE A 41 4.09 0.66 -3.83
C ILE A 41 2.95 -0.24 -4.27
N TYR A 42 2.37 -1.00 -3.32
CA TYR A 42 1.21 -1.84 -3.59
C TYR A 42 -0.05 -1.13 -3.11
N CYS A 43 -1.04 -1.09 -3.99
CA CYS A 43 -2.34 -0.49 -3.69
C CYS A 43 -3.44 -1.54 -3.77
N PRO A 44 -3.63 -2.32 -2.69
CA PRO A 44 -4.69 -3.32 -2.64
C PRO A 44 -6.05 -2.67 -2.35
N PRO A 45 -7.15 -3.42 -2.50
CA PRO A 45 -8.46 -2.96 -2.01
C PRO A 45 -8.43 -2.66 -0.51
N TYR A 46 -9.36 -1.82 -0.05
CA TYR A 46 -9.46 -1.47 1.38
C TYR A 46 -9.58 -2.69 2.27
N THR A 47 -10.25 -3.75 1.80
CA THR A 47 -10.42 -4.99 2.57
C THR A 47 -9.09 -5.67 2.91
N LEU A 48 -8.02 -5.33 2.21
CA LEU A 48 -6.69 -5.92 2.41
C LEU A 48 -5.65 -4.89 2.87
N LEU A 49 -6.01 -3.62 2.90
CA LEU A 49 -5.05 -2.54 3.13
C LEU A 49 -4.31 -2.71 4.46
N ASP A 50 -5.04 -2.93 5.55
CA ASP A 50 -4.44 -3.11 6.86
C ASP A 50 -3.53 -4.34 6.90
N LYS A 51 -3.96 -5.44 6.30
CA LYS A 51 -3.15 -6.67 6.25
C LYS A 51 -1.85 -6.45 5.48
N PHE A 52 -1.90 -5.70 4.39
CA PHE A 52 -0.70 -5.37 3.61
C PHE A 52 0.23 -4.47 4.41
N VAL A 53 -0.31 -3.49 5.13
CA VAL A 53 0.50 -2.61 5.98
C VAL A 53 1.24 -3.43 7.03
N ILE A 54 0.53 -4.33 7.72
CA ILE A 54 1.14 -5.19 8.75
C ILE A 54 2.25 -6.06 8.15
N LYS A 55 1.99 -6.66 7.00
CA LYS A 55 2.93 -7.56 6.32
C LYS A 55 4.20 -6.85 5.86
N THR A 56 4.08 -5.58 5.48
CA THR A 56 5.20 -4.82 4.91
C THR A 56 5.96 -3.97 5.91
N ARG A 57 5.55 -3.93 7.18
CA ARG A 57 6.27 -3.20 8.23
C ARG A 57 7.73 -3.63 8.27
N LYS A 58 8.63 -2.66 8.42
CA LYS A 58 10.08 -2.88 8.47
C LYS A 58 10.65 -3.48 7.19
N THR A 59 9.93 -3.38 6.09
CA THR A 59 10.42 -3.74 4.77
C THR A 59 10.51 -2.49 3.90
N LYS A 60 11.09 -2.64 2.70
CA LYS A 60 11.18 -1.54 1.73
C LYS A 60 9.90 -1.38 0.92
N LEU A 61 8.99 -2.34 1.00
CA LEU A 61 7.73 -2.28 0.26
C LEU A 61 6.81 -1.26 0.93
N CYS A 62 6.19 -0.42 0.10
CA CYS A 62 5.24 0.59 0.57
C CYS A 62 3.82 0.19 0.20
N VAL A 63 2.86 0.71 0.93
CA VAL A 63 1.44 0.43 0.71
C VAL A 63 0.67 1.73 0.57
N GLY A 64 -0.25 1.77 -0.37
CA GLY A 64 -1.14 2.89 -0.59
C GLY A 64 -2.58 2.44 -0.76
N ALA A 65 -3.51 3.37 -0.57
CA ALA A 65 -4.91 3.14 -0.89
C ALA A 65 -5.16 3.44 -2.36
N GLN A 66 -6.21 2.83 -2.92
CA GLN A 66 -6.55 3.05 -4.32
C GLN A 66 -7.30 4.37 -4.54
N ASN A 67 -8.02 4.81 -3.53
CA ASN A 67 -8.74 6.08 -3.56
C ASN A 67 -8.98 6.57 -2.12
N CYS A 68 -9.59 7.75 -1.99
CA CYS A 68 -9.99 8.29 -0.70
C CYS A 68 -11.17 9.24 -0.90
N HIS A 69 -11.86 9.56 0.19
CA HIS A 69 -12.90 10.57 0.17
C HIS A 69 -12.27 11.96 0.20
N GLN A 70 -12.98 12.95 -0.35
CA GLN A 70 -12.51 14.34 -0.33
C GLN A 70 -12.48 14.95 1.07
N VAL A 71 -13.32 14.46 1.99
CA VAL A 71 -13.29 14.90 3.38
C VAL A 71 -12.11 14.21 4.08
N ILE A 72 -11.23 15.04 4.65
CA ILE A 72 -9.93 14.57 5.17
C ILE A 72 -10.07 13.77 6.47
N ASN A 73 -10.92 14.22 7.37
CA ASN A 73 -11.06 13.59 8.68
C ASN A 73 -12.27 12.66 8.73
N THR A 74 -13.12 12.80 9.72
CA THR A 74 -14.31 11.98 9.90
C THR A 74 -15.56 12.71 9.39
N GLY A 75 -16.61 11.96 9.12
CA GLY A 75 -17.87 12.56 8.67
C GLY A 75 -18.96 11.51 8.51
N PRO A 76 -20.21 11.94 8.28
CA PRO A 76 -21.35 11.05 8.18
C PRO A 76 -21.50 10.42 6.78
N TYR A 77 -20.41 9.90 6.23
CA TYR A 77 -20.38 9.37 4.87
C TYR A 77 -20.21 7.85 4.91
N THR A 78 -21.31 7.15 4.70
CA THR A 78 -21.34 5.69 4.78
C THR A 78 -20.40 5.06 3.74
N GLY A 79 -19.52 4.19 4.20
CA GLY A 79 -18.59 3.45 3.33
C GLY A 79 -17.38 4.23 2.85
N ALA A 80 -17.35 5.55 3.04
CA ALA A 80 -16.22 6.38 2.61
C ALA A 80 -15.03 6.23 3.55
N ILE A 81 -13.83 6.35 2.98
CA ILE A 81 -12.57 6.24 3.74
C ILE A 81 -11.77 7.52 3.54
N SER A 82 -11.39 8.15 4.63
CA SER A 82 -10.63 9.40 4.59
C SER A 82 -9.12 9.15 4.54
N THR A 83 -8.36 10.16 4.11
CA THR A 83 -6.91 10.10 4.14
C THR A 83 -6.36 9.96 5.55
N THR A 84 -7.02 10.55 6.54
CA THR A 84 -6.63 10.38 7.94
C THR A 84 -6.75 8.93 8.39
N MET A 85 -7.82 8.24 8.01
CA MET A 85 -7.98 6.81 8.31
C MET A 85 -6.89 5.98 7.66
N ILE A 86 -6.58 6.27 6.40
CA ILE A 86 -5.54 5.58 5.64
C ILE A 86 -4.17 5.77 6.31
N LYS A 87 -3.85 7.00 6.67
CA LYS A 87 -2.57 7.31 7.31
C LYS A 87 -2.43 6.62 8.67
N LYS A 88 -3.50 6.59 9.46
CA LYS A 88 -3.46 6.01 10.80
C LYS A 88 -3.18 4.52 10.81
N ILE A 89 -3.59 3.78 9.79
CA ILE A 89 -3.26 2.36 9.72
C ILE A 89 -1.84 2.12 9.18
N GLY A 90 -1.18 3.16 8.66
CA GLY A 90 0.21 3.08 8.23
C GLY A 90 0.44 3.10 6.72
N ALA A 91 -0.61 3.25 5.93
CA ALA A 91 -0.44 3.44 4.49
C ALA A 91 0.07 4.86 4.22
N LYS A 92 0.99 5.00 3.26
CA LYS A 92 1.69 6.27 3.02
C LYS A 92 1.31 6.93 1.71
N TYR A 93 0.51 6.28 0.89
CA TYR A 93 0.15 6.77 -0.44
C TYR A 93 -1.35 6.60 -0.68
N VAL A 94 -1.88 7.35 -1.60
CA VAL A 94 -3.23 7.18 -2.11
C VAL A 94 -3.27 7.60 -3.58
#